data_2960357b31b36eae3fa31ed9216de392
#
_entry.id   2960357b31b36eae3fa31ed9216de392
#
_cell.length_a   1.000
_cell.length_b   1.000
_cell.length_c   1.000
_cell.angle_alpha   90.00
_cell.angle_beta   90.00
_cell.angle_gamma   90.00
#
_symmetry.space_group_name_H-M   'P 1'
#
loop_
_entity.id
_entity.type
_entity.pdbx_description
1 polymer ?
#
loop_
_entity_poly.entity_id
_entity_poly.type
_entity_poly.pdbx_seq_one_letter_code
_entity_poly.pdbx_strand_id
1 'polypeptide(L)'
;ESKGITIQHSSGRCWLFTGLNVFRSQAIAKFNMGEFQFSQNYSFFWDQLEKSNRFLQGIIDTKDKPMDDKMVEWLFKNTLEDGGQFTGVSDLLTKYGVVPAEVMVETNSSNNTGRMSNLIGLKLKEFGLELREMSAKKASAADLEKKKTEMLGTVYRILALNLGEPPTKFTWTRKDAKGKPVETKEYTPQSFYQEYIGKDLKNGYALLMNDPSREYYKLYEIDFDRHVYDGTNWTYVNLPIEDIKEMAIASIKDSTMLYFSCDVGKFFDRSRGMLDVNYFDYGSLLGTTFGMDKKQRI
;
A
#
# COMPACT_ATOMS: atom_id res chain seq x y z
N GLU A 1 -4.18 -9.18 -21.46
CA GLU A 1 -4.52 -10.09 -20.36
C GLU A 1 -3.31 -10.27 -19.44
N SER A 2 -3.52 -10.16 -18.12
CA SER A 2 -2.48 -10.50 -17.15
C SER A 2 -2.33 -12.02 -17.09
N LYS A 3 -1.15 -12.55 -17.42
CA LYS A 3 -0.86 -13.98 -17.33
C LYS A 3 -0.39 -14.33 -15.91
N GLY A 4 -1.03 -15.30 -15.30
CA GLY A 4 -0.71 -15.80 -13.97
C GLY A 4 -1.35 -15.01 -12.80
N ILE A 5 -1.44 -15.67 -11.67
CA ILE A 5 -1.98 -15.17 -10.41
C ILE A 5 -0.82 -14.72 -9.53
N THR A 6 -1.00 -13.61 -8.81
CA THR A 6 -0.07 -13.16 -7.77
C THR A 6 -0.64 -13.47 -6.40
N ILE A 7 0.21 -13.85 -5.44
CA ILE A 7 -0.19 -14.30 -4.11
C ILE A 7 0.60 -13.50 -3.07
N GLN A 8 -0.11 -12.80 -2.18
CA GLN A 8 0.52 -12.02 -1.11
C GLN A 8 0.92 -12.86 0.12
N HIS A 9 0.53 -14.13 0.17
CA HIS A 9 0.72 -15.02 1.31
C HIS A 9 0.22 -14.42 2.65
N SER A 10 0.97 -14.61 3.74
CA SER A 10 0.63 -14.09 5.08
C SER A 10 1.16 -12.66 5.26
N SER A 11 0.66 -11.73 4.45
CA SER A 11 0.99 -10.31 4.50
C SER A 11 -0.23 -9.43 4.22
N GLY A 12 -0.21 -8.16 4.64
CA GLY A 12 -1.25 -7.17 4.37
C GLY A 12 -1.03 -6.38 3.09
N ARG A 13 -0.27 -6.89 2.11
CA ARG A 13 0.17 -6.17 0.91
C ARG A 13 -0.83 -6.20 -0.26
N CYS A 14 -2.12 -6.54 -0.03
CA CYS A 14 -3.12 -6.64 -1.10
C CYS A 14 -3.22 -5.36 -1.95
N TRP A 15 -3.14 -4.20 -1.32
CA TRP A 15 -3.15 -2.90 -1.98
C TRP A 15 -2.01 -2.75 -3.00
N LEU A 16 -0.80 -3.19 -2.64
CA LEU A 16 0.39 -3.12 -3.47
C LEU A 16 0.32 -4.12 -4.64
N PHE A 17 -0.05 -5.37 -4.34
CA PHE A 17 -0.24 -6.41 -5.35
C PHE A 17 -1.29 -5.98 -6.39
N THR A 18 -2.42 -5.44 -5.94
CA THR A 18 -3.48 -4.95 -6.82
C THR A 18 -2.98 -3.79 -7.70
N GLY A 19 -2.32 -2.79 -7.11
CA GLY A 19 -1.78 -1.65 -7.85
C GLY A 19 -0.76 -2.07 -8.90
N LEU A 20 0.21 -2.90 -8.54
CA LEU A 20 1.22 -3.39 -9.48
C LEU A 20 0.63 -4.28 -10.58
N ASN A 21 -0.43 -5.06 -10.29
CA ASN A 21 -1.10 -5.88 -11.30
C ASN A 21 -1.85 -5.04 -12.35
N VAL A 22 -2.40 -3.89 -11.99
CA VAL A 22 -2.98 -2.94 -12.94
C VAL A 22 -1.93 -2.50 -13.96
N PHE A 23 -0.75 -2.06 -13.48
CA PHE A 23 0.34 -1.61 -14.36
C PHE A 23 1.01 -2.77 -15.11
N ARG A 24 1.13 -3.94 -14.47
CA ARG A 24 1.62 -5.16 -15.11
C ARG A 24 0.86 -5.51 -16.36
N SER A 25 -0.47 -5.49 -16.33
CA SER A 25 -1.30 -5.81 -17.49
C SER A 25 -1.07 -4.84 -18.65
N GLN A 26 -0.90 -3.55 -18.34
CA GLN A 26 -0.62 -2.51 -19.32
C GLN A 26 0.78 -2.66 -19.92
N ALA A 27 1.79 -2.97 -19.10
CA ALA A 27 3.15 -3.22 -19.58
C ALA A 27 3.22 -4.45 -20.50
N ILE A 28 2.57 -5.56 -20.11
CA ILE A 28 2.48 -6.78 -20.94
C ILE A 28 1.86 -6.47 -22.30
N ALA A 29 0.76 -5.74 -22.34
CA ALA A 29 0.09 -5.35 -23.58
C ALA A 29 0.97 -4.43 -24.45
N LYS A 30 1.55 -3.39 -23.85
CA LYS A 30 2.39 -2.38 -24.54
C LYS A 30 3.62 -3.00 -25.21
N PHE A 31 4.27 -3.96 -24.55
CA PHE A 31 5.53 -4.55 -25.03
C PHE A 31 5.37 -5.97 -25.57
N ASN A 32 4.14 -6.46 -25.72
CA ASN A 32 3.84 -7.82 -26.16
C ASN A 32 4.66 -8.88 -25.41
N MET A 33 4.69 -8.77 -24.08
CA MET A 33 5.45 -9.68 -23.21
C MET A 33 4.67 -10.95 -22.88
N GLY A 34 5.40 -11.98 -22.46
CA GLY A 34 4.85 -13.18 -21.84
C GLY A 34 4.56 -12.97 -20.35
N GLU A 35 5.09 -13.89 -19.54
CA GLU A 35 5.03 -13.73 -18.09
C GLU A 35 5.95 -12.60 -17.64
N PHE A 36 5.38 -11.69 -16.87
CA PHE A 36 6.10 -10.57 -16.30
C PHE A 36 5.45 -10.16 -14.98
N GLN A 37 6.24 -9.76 -14.01
CA GLN A 37 5.77 -9.17 -12.75
C GLN A 37 6.73 -8.07 -12.29
N PHE A 38 6.18 -7.02 -11.69
CA PHE A 38 6.96 -6.09 -10.89
C PHE A 38 7.26 -6.72 -9.52
N SER A 39 8.40 -6.37 -8.92
CA SER A 39 8.74 -6.80 -7.57
C SER A 39 7.86 -6.11 -6.53
N GLN A 40 7.03 -6.87 -5.86
CA GLN A 40 6.29 -6.39 -4.70
C GLN A 40 7.22 -6.21 -3.49
N ASN A 41 8.24 -7.07 -3.37
CA ASN A 41 9.22 -6.99 -2.30
C ASN A 41 10.02 -5.68 -2.33
N TYR A 42 10.40 -5.21 -3.53
CA TYR A 42 11.07 -3.91 -3.72
C TYR A 42 10.23 -2.74 -3.21
N SER A 43 8.99 -2.64 -3.67
CA SER A 43 8.09 -1.56 -3.27
C SER A 43 7.70 -1.65 -1.79
N PHE A 44 7.56 -2.86 -1.25
CA PHE A 44 7.28 -3.09 0.16
C PHE A 44 8.44 -2.68 1.08
N PHE A 45 9.68 -2.88 0.65
CA PHE A 45 10.86 -2.39 1.39
C PHE A 45 10.75 -0.87 1.64
N TRP A 46 10.48 -0.12 0.59
CA TRP A 46 10.35 1.33 0.67
C TRP A 46 9.11 1.77 1.45
N ASP A 47 8.00 1.05 1.31
CA ASP A 47 6.79 1.29 2.10
C ASP A 47 7.07 1.21 3.61
N GLN A 48 7.75 0.16 4.05
CA GLN A 48 8.04 -0.03 5.46
C GLN A 48 9.04 1.01 5.99
N LEU A 49 10.01 1.41 5.19
CA LEU A 49 10.95 2.48 5.54
C LEU A 49 10.24 3.84 5.63
N GLU A 50 9.39 4.17 4.68
CA GLU A 50 8.64 5.43 4.67
C GLU A 50 7.61 5.52 5.79
N LYS A 51 6.90 4.47 6.07
CA LYS A 51 6.00 4.42 7.23
C LYS A 51 6.75 4.58 8.55
N SER A 52 7.96 4.02 8.65
CA SER A 52 8.84 4.25 9.79
C SER A 52 9.28 5.71 9.89
N ASN A 53 9.64 6.34 8.77
CA ASN A 53 9.94 7.77 8.70
C ASN A 53 8.74 8.62 9.10
N ARG A 54 7.55 8.31 8.58
CA ARG A 54 6.29 8.99 8.93
C ARG A 54 6.01 8.92 10.43
N PHE A 55 6.20 7.76 11.04
CA PHE A 55 6.04 7.59 12.49
C PHE A 55 7.03 8.46 13.27
N LEU A 56 8.34 8.37 12.96
CA LEU A 56 9.38 9.12 13.68
C LEU A 56 9.20 10.62 13.53
N GLN A 57 8.86 11.09 12.33
CA GLN A 57 8.57 12.49 12.09
C GLN A 57 7.30 12.94 12.84
N GLY A 58 6.25 12.13 12.82
CA GLY A 58 5.03 12.41 13.59
C GLY A 58 5.30 12.53 15.10
N ILE A 59 6.24 11.75 15.64
CA ILE A 59 6.69 11.91 17.04
C ILE A 59 7.41 13.24 17.24
N ILE A 60 8.26 13.66 16.32
CA ILE A 60 8.94 14.96 16.39
C ILE A 60 7.94 16.11 16.30
N ASP A 61 6.97 16.04 15.39
CA ASP A 61 5.94 17.06 15.20
C ASP A 61 5.01 17.21 16.41
N THR A 62 4.84 16.13 17.16
CA THR A 62 3.98 16.08 18.35
C THR A 62 4.78 16.13 19.66
N LYS A 63 6.06 16.47 19.62
CA LYS A 63 6.97 16.43 20.76
C LYS A 63 6.50 17.25 21.99
N ASP A 64 5.81 18.36 21.74
CA ASP A 64 5.32 19.26 22.80
C ASP A 64 3.92 18.86 23.32
N LYS A 65 3.29 17.85 22.75
CA LYS A 65 2.00 17.32 23.21
C LYS A 65 2.20 16.25 24.30
N PRO A 66 1.28 16.13 25.25
CA PRO A 66 1.36 15.09 26.30
C PRO A 66 1.15 13.68 25.70
N MET A 67 1.48 12.64 26.47
CA MET A 67 1.35 11.24 26.02
C MET A 67 -0.09 10.79 25.80
N ASP A 68 -1.07 11.40 26.47
CA ASP A 68 -2.50 11.17 26.34
C ASP A 68 -3.17 12.05 25.25
N ASP A 69 -2.41 12.81 24.47
CA ASP A 69 -2.93 13.45 23.26
C ASP A 69 -3.33 12.36 22.25
N LYS A 70 -4.52 12.48 21.66
CA LYS A 70 -5.08 11.50 20.75
C LYS A 70 -4.19 11.15 19.57
N MET A 71 -3.45 12.13 19.03
CA MET A 71 -2.52 11.89 17.91
C MET A 71 -1.28 11.13 18.39
N VAL A 72 -0.75 11.44 19.57
CA VAL A 72 0.37 10.73 20.17
C VAL A 72 0.00 9.28 20.46
N GLU A 73 -1.15 9.05 21.10
CA GLU A 73 -1.67 7.70 21.35
C GLU A 73 -1.84 6.92 20.05
N TRP A 74 -2.42 7.55 19.03
CA TRP A 74 -2.63 6.93 17.72
C TRP A 74 -1.31 6.53 17.07
N LEU A 75 -0.29 7.38 17.09
CA LEU A 75 1.04 7.09 16.55
C LEU A 75 1.65 5.86 17.25
N PHE A 76 1.66 5.83 18.59
CA PHE A 76 2.23 4.70 19.33
C PHE A 76 1.41 3.41 19.20
N LYS A 77 0.12 3.50 18.91
CA LYS A 77 -0.75 2.35 18.66
C LYS A 77 -0.53 1.78 17.25
N ASN A 78 -0.33 2.65 16.26
CA ASN A 78 -0.24 2.32 14.84
C ASN A 78 1.16 2.61 14.28
N THR A 79 2.19 2.08 14.92
CA THR A 79 3.61 2.36 14.56
C THR A 79 3.99 1.91 13.17
N LEU A 80 3.56 0.71 12.77
CA LEU A 80 3.89 0.10 11.49
C LEU A 80 2.85 -0.96 11.14
N GLU A 81 2.39 -0.96 9.91
CA GLU A 81 1.43 -1.91 9.37
C GLU A 81 1.71 -2.19 7.89
N ASP A 82 1.24 -3.34 7.40
CA ASP A 82 1.41 -3.74 6.00
C ASP A 82 0.34 -3.16 5.08
N GLY A 83 -0.78 -2.69 5.63
CA GLY A 83 -1.94 -2.20 4.90
C GLY A 83 -1.67 -0.91 4.13
N GLY A 84 -2.55 -0.57 3.21
CA GLY A 84 -2.42 0.68 2.46
C GLY A 84 -3.49 0.89 1.40
N GLN A 85 -3.37 2.03 0.73
CA GLN A 85 -4.29 2.53 -0.28
C GLN A 85 -3.54 2.83 -1.60
N PHE A 86 -4.28 3.16 -2.64
CA PHE A 86 -3.71 3.50 -3.94
C PHE A 86 -2.77 4.72 -3.89
N THR A 87 -3.02 5.70 -3.02
CA THR A 87 -2.12 6.84 -2.79
C THR A 87 -0.72 6.39 -2.38
N GLY A 88 -0.62 5.34 -1.55
CA GLY A 88 0.66 4.72 -1.21
C GLY A 88 1.35 4.10 -2.43
N VAL A 89 0.61 3.41 -3.31
CA VAL A 89 1.17 2.90 -4.57
C VAL A 89 1.72 4.06 -5.39
N SER A 90 0.91 5.10 -5.61
CA SER A 90 1.28 6.27 -6.39
C SER A 90 2.56 6.94 -5.88
N ASP A 91 2.60 7.26 -4.58
CA ASP A 91 3.72 7.96 -3.97
C ASP A 91 5.02 7.13 -4.01
N LEU A 92 4.94 5.84 -3.67
CA LEU A 92 6.11 4.94 -3.66
C LEU A 92 6.69 4.72 -5.06
N LEU A 93 5.84 4.41 -6.04
CA LEU A 93 6.29 4.16 -7.40
C LEU A 93 6.88 5.44 -8.04
N THR A 94 6.29 6.59 -7.76
CA THR A 94 6.80 7.88 -8.23
C THR A 94 8.14 8.23 -7.57
N LYS A 95 8.28 7.97 -6.27
CA LYS A 95 9.49 8.33 -5.49
C LYS A 95 10.64 7.36 -5.73
N TYR A 96 10.38 6.05 -5.74
CA TYR A 96 11.41 5.02 -5.77
C TYR A 96 11.50 4.23 -7.07
N GLY A 97 10.54 4.39 -7.98
CA GLY A 97 10.46 3.58 -9.19
C GLY A 97 10.00 2.15 -8.92
N VAL A 98 10.27 1.27 -9.87
CA VAL A 98 9.94 -0.16 -9.80
C VAL A 98 11.05 -1.01 -10.41
N VAL A 99 11.09 -2.29 -10.06
CA VAL A 99 12.00 -3.27 -10.66
C VAL A 99 11.22 -4.55 -11.02
N PRO A 100 11.73 -5.38 -11.96
CA PRO A 100 11.18 -6.71 -12.22
C PRO A 100 11.26 -7.63 -11.00
N ALA A 101 10.35 -8.58 -10.88
CA ALA A 101 10.29 -9.51 -9.76
C ALA A 101 11.57 -10.34 -9.57
N GLU A 102 12.23 -10.73 -10.67
CA GLU A 102 13.48 -11.48 -10.64
C GLU A 102 14.70 -10.68 -10.16
N VAL A 103 14.61 -9.34 -10.15
CA VAL A 103 15.69 -8.45 -9.69
C VAL A 103 15.70 -8.31 -8.16
N MET A 104 14.53 -8.30 -7.54
CA MET A 104 14.38 -8.35 -6.08
C MET A 104 13.24 -9.32 -5.73
N VAL A 105 13.60 -10.58 -5.54
CA VAL A 105 12.66 -11.69 -5.33
C VAL A 105 11.98 -11.64 -3.97
N GLU A 106 10.81 -12.29 -3.86
CA GLU A 106 10.14 -12.49 -2.57
C GLU A 106 11.01 -13.34 -1.64
N THR A 107 11.00 -13.00 -0.37
CA THR A 107 11.71 -13.70 0.72
C THR A 107 10.72 -14.40 1.64
N ASN A 108 11.21 -15.19 2.58
CA ASN A 108 10.35 -15.73 3.64
C ASN A 108 9.70 -14.60 4.44
N SER A 109 10.45 -13.54 4.76
CA SER A 109 9.95 -12.41 5.55
C SER A 109 8.94 -11.56 4.79
N SER A 110 9.06 -11.41 3.47
CA SER A 110 8.05 -10.71 2.66
C SER A 110 6.76 -11.54 2.51
N ASN A 111 6.88 -12.87 2.45
CA ASN A 111 5.74 -13.78 2.43
C ASN A 111 5.08 -13.99 3.80
N ASN A 112 5.76 -13.64 4.90
CA ASN A 112 5.27 -13.75 6.28
C ASN A 112 5.73 -12.53 7.09
N THR A 113 5.11 -11.40 6.84
CA THR A 113 5.55 -10.08 7.31
C THR A 113 5.40 -9.86 8.81
N GLY A 114 4.47 -10.53 9.47
CA GLY A 114 4.04 -10.23 10.83
C GLY A 114 5.18 -10.19 11.86
N ARG A 115 6.16 -11.11 11.79
CA ARG A 115 7.28 -11.12 12.74
C ARG A 115 8.22 -9.93 12.53
N MET A 116 8.58 -9.64 11.30
CA MET A 116 9.44 -8.51 10.96
C MET A 116 8.77 -7.19 11.33
N SER A 117 7.52 -6.98 10.93
CA SER A 117 6.76 -5.76 11.21
C SER A 117 6.59 -5.54 12.71
N ASN A 118 6.32 -6.60 13.48
CA ASN A 118 6.23 -6.50 14.95
C ASN A 118 7.56 -6.06 15.59
N LEU A 119 8.69 -6.63 15.15
CA LEU A 119 10.01 -6.27 15.68
C LEU A 119 10.37 -4.82 15.36
N ILE A 120 10.12 -4.38 14.12
CA ILE A 120 10.33 -2.98 13.72
C ILE A 120 9.40 -2.07 14.51
N GLY A 121 8.12 -2.44 14.66
CA GLY A 121 7.14 -1.67 15.44
C GLY A 121 7.55 -1.49 16.91
N LEU A 122 8.08 -2.53 17.56
CA LEU A 122 8.64 -2.44 18.91
C LEU A 122 9.84 -1.49 18.96
N LYS A 123 10.74 -1.58 17.98
CA LYS A 123 11.91 -0.70 17.89
C LYS A 123 11.53 0.74 17.62
N LEU A 124 10.52 0.98 16.80
CA LEU A 124 9.97 2.32 16.56
C LEU A 124 9.36 2.93 17.82
N LYS A 125 8.66 2.15 18.65
CA LYS A 125 8.16 2.63 19.96
C LYS A 125 9.31 3.07 20.88
N GLU A 126 10.37 2.28 20.97
CA GLU A 126 11.58 2.63 21.72
C GLU A 126 12.20 3.94 21.20
N PHE A 127 12.36 4.06 19.88
CA PHE A 127 12.85 5.26 19.24
C PHE A 127 11.94 6.48 19.46
N GLY A 128 10.64 6.29 19.39
CA GLY A 128 9.66 7.35 19.68
C GLY A 128 9.80 7.90 21.09
N LEU A 129 9.98 7.03 22.09
CA LEU A 129 10.22 7.42 23.49
C LEU A 129 11.56 8.17 23.63
N GLU A 130 12.63 7.70 22.97
CA GLU A 130 13.94 8.36 22.96
C GLU A 130 13.88 9.77 22.35
N LEU A 131 13.20 9.95 21.22
CA LEU A 131 13.01 11.28 20.61
C LEU A 131 12.24 12.23 21.52
N ARG A 132 11.21 11.74 22.20
CA ARG A 132 10.45 12.54 23.17
C ARG A 132 11.29 12.92 24.40
N GLU A 133 12.12 12.00 24.90
CA GLU A 133 13.07 12.28 25.99
C GLU A 133 14.11 13.33 25.58
N MET A 134 14.68 13.23 24.37
CA MET A 134 15.59 14.23 23.81
C MET A 134 14.92 15.60 23.72
N SER A 135 13.68 15.66 23.26
CA SER A 135 12.89 16.91 23.21
C SER A 135 12.65 17.50 24.60
N ALA A 136 12.28 16.67 25.59
CA ALA A 136 12.11 17.10 26.99
C ALA A 136 13.40 17.70 27.58
N LYS A 137 14.56 17.19 27.14
CA LYS A 137 15.90 17.71 27.47
C LYS A 137 16.31 18.91 26.59
N LYS A 138 15.40 19.46 25.80
CA LYS A 138 15.57 20.64 24.92
C LYS A 138 16.62 20.43 23.82
N ALA A 139 16.73 19.20 23.27
CA ALA A 139 17.52 18.95 22.09
C ALA A 139 17.06 19.85 20.93
N SER A 140 18.01 20.30 20.10
CA SER A 140 17.70 21.13 18.94
C SER A 140 16.94 20.34 17.86
N ALA A 141 16.25 21.04 16.97
CA ALA A 141 15.59 20.40 15.82
C ALA A 141 16.61 19.63 14.94
N ALA A 142 17.83 20.16 14.80
CA ALA A 142 18.90 19.50 14.05
C ALA A 142 19.35 18.19 14.72
N ASP A 143 19.44 18.16 16.06
CA ASP A 143 19.79 16.93 16.79
C ASP A 143 18.70 15.88 16.67
N LEU A 144 17.43 16.26 16.75
CA LEU A 144 16.29 15.36 16.55
C LEU A 144 16.28 14.75 15.14
N GLU A 145 16.51 15.57 14.10
CA GLU A 145 16.57 15.15 12.70
C GLU A 145 17.77 14.19 12.45
N LYS A 146 18.92 14.53 12.99
CA LYS A 146 20.10 13.65 12.95
C LYS A 146 19.81 12.32 13.59
N LYS A 147 19.21 12.33 14.79
CA LYS A 147 18.85 11.11 15.51
C LYS A 147 17.83 10.26 14.75
N LYS A 148 16.79 10.89 14.17
CA LYS A 148 15.82 10.22 13.29
C LYS A 148 16.51 9.51 12.13
N THR A 149 17.48 10.17 11.48
CA THR A 149 18.23 9.57 10.38
C THR A 149 19.04 8.33 10.82
N GLU A 150 19.67 8.37 12.00
CA GLU A 150 20.37 7.21 12.59
C GLU A 150 19.40 6.06 12.88
N MET A 151 18.21 6.37 13.41
CA MET A 151 17.14 5.41 13.68
C MET A 151 16.64 4.75 12.40
N LEU A 152 16.42 5.54 11.34
CA LEU A 152 16.04 5.03 10.01
C LEU A 152 17.14 4.13 9.43
N GLY A 153 18.42 4.42 9.65
CA GLY A 153 19.52 3.54 9.28
C GLY A 153 19.43 2.16 9.95
N THR A 154 18.96 2.13 11.21
CA THR A 154 18.70 0.86 11.91
C THR A 154 17.52 0.09 11.29
N VAL A 155 16.44 0.78 10.99
CA VAL A 155 15.26 0.18 10.31
C VAL A 155 15.66 -0.35 8.92
N TYR A 156 16.41 0.44 8.15
CA TYR A 156 16.92 0.03 6.84
C TYR A 156 17.71 -1.29 6.93
N ARG A 157 18.62 -1.40 7.91
CA ARG A 157 19.37 -2.63 8.13
C ARG A 157 18.47 -3.83 8.44
N ILE A 158 17.45 -3.65 9.27
CA ILE A 158 16.50 -4.73 9.58
C ILE A 158 15.77 -5.16 8.31
N LEU A 159 15.29 -4.18 7.52
CA LEU A 159 14.62 -4.45 6.25
C LEU A 159 15.54 -5.16 5.26
N ALA A 160 16.79 -4.70 5.08
CA ALA A 160 17.77 -5.32 4.18
C ALA A 160 18.09 -6.78 4.55
N LEU A 161 18.20 -7.09 5.84
CA LEU A 161 18.42 -8.45 6.33
C LEU A 161 17.22 -9.39 6.10
N ASN A 162 16.01 -8.85 6.06
CA ASN A 162 14.78 -9.63 5.90
C ASN A 162 14.28 -9.70 4.45
N LEU A 163 14.39 -8.62 3.70
CA LEU A 163 13.81 -8.45 2.38
C LEU A 163 14.84 -8.46 1.24
N GLY A 164 16.13 -8.33 1.57
CA GLY A 164 17.22 -8.05 0.63
C GLY A 164 17.43 -6.55 0.45
N GLU A 165 18.58 -6.17 -0.08
CA GLU A 165 18.93 -4.77 -0.33
C GLU A 165 18.35 -4.31 -1.68
N PRO A 166 17.62 -3.19 -1.73
CA PRO A 166 17.06 -2.68 -2.97
C PRO A 166 18.17 -2.28 -3.95
N PRO A 167 18.10 -2.73 -5.21
CA PRO A 167 19.09 -2.36 -6.22
C PRO A 167 18.97 -0.89 -6.62
N THR A 168 20.11 -0.23 -6.80
CA THR A 168 20.18 1.12 -7.39
C THR A 168 20.26 1.09 -8.90
N LYS A 169 20.83 0.00 -9.45
CA LYS A 169 20.93 -0.32 -10.87
C LYS A 169 20.82 -1.81 -11.08
N PHE A 170 20.32 -2.22 -12.25
CA PHE A 170 20.22 -3.63 -12.64
C PHE A 170 20.21 -3.78 -14.15
N THR A 171 20.69 -4.92 -14.63
CA THR A 171 20.54 -5.32 -16.04
C THR A 171 19.36 -6.26 -16.15
N TRP A 172 18.46 -5.99 -17.11
CA TRP A 172 17.29 -6.83 -17.34
C TRP A 172 17.06 -7.10 -18.81
N THR A 173 16.60 -8.33 -19.10
CA THR A 173 16.31 -8.79 -20.46
C THR A 173 14.81 -8.92 -20.66
N ARG A 174 14.23 -8.05 -21.47
CA ARG A 174 12.83 -8.17 -21.87
C ARG A 174 12.64 -9.36 -22.79
N LYS A 175 11.61 -10.16 -22.52
CA LYS A 175 11.21 -11.31 -23.32
C LYS A 175 9.86 -11.06 -23.99
N ASP A 176 9.68 -11.61 -25.20
CA ASP A 176 8.41 -11.56 -25.92
C ASP A 176 7.37 -12.52 -25.35
N ALA A 177 6.17 -12.57 -25.94
CA ALA A 177 5.07 -13.43 -25.53
C ALA A 177 5.39 -14.93 -25.60
N LYS A 178 6.45 -15.33 -26.30
CA LYS A 178 6.95 -16.72 -26.40
C LYS A 178 8.13 -17.00 -25.48
N GLY A 179 8.53 -16.02 -24.65
CA GLY A 179 9.69 -16.14 -23.76
C GLY A 179 11.04 -15.91 -24.43
N LYS A 180 11.08 -15.49 -25.69
CA LYS A 180 12.33 -15.23 -26.43
C LYS A 180 12.90 -13.87 -26.01
N PRO A 181 14.23 -13.78 -25.71
CA PRO A 181 14.89 -12.51 -25.45
C PRO A 181 14.73 -11.51 -26.62
N VAL A 182 14.36 -10.28 -26.31
CA VAL A 182 14.17 -9.20 -27.30
C VAL A 182 15.21 -8.10 -27.11
N GLU A 183 15.45 -7.70 -25.86
CA GLU A 183 16.34 -6.58 -25.55
C GLU A 183 16.93 -6.76 -24.15
N THR A 184 18.22 -6.50 -24.01
CA THR A 184 18.90 -6.43 -22.71
C THR A 184 19.43 -5.02 -22.49
N LYS A 185 19.09 -4.43 -21.34
CA LYS A 185 19.41 -3.03 -21.03
C LYS A 185 19.69 -2.84 -19.54
N GLU A 186 20.57 -1.90 -19.22
CA GLU A 186 20.75 -1.43 -17.84
C GLU A 186 19.70 -0.40 -17.47
N TYR A 187 19.14 -0.54 -16.29
CA TYR A 187 18.14 0.36 -15.73
C TYR A 187 18.50 0.81 -14.32
N THR A 188 18.04 2.00 -13.96
CA THR A 188 17.71 2.33 -12.58
C THR A 188 16.25 2.03 -12.32
N PRO A 189 15.80 1.85 -11.07
CA PRO A 189 14.37 1.67 -10.79
C PRO A 189 13.48 2.80 -11.36
N GLN A 190 13.97 4.03 -11.36
CA GLN A 190 13.27 5.17 -11.94
C GLN A 190 13.18 5.11 -13.46
N SER A 191 14.27 4.78 -14.16
CA SER A 191 14.23 4.66 -15.62
C SER A 191 13.33 3.49 -16.06
N PHE A 192 13.29 2.41 -15.27
CA PHE A 192 12.39 1.30 -15.51
C PHE A 192 10.91 1.70 -15.29
N TYR A 193 10.62 2.46 -14.22
CA TYR A 193 9.29 3.04 -14.02
C TYR A 193 8.84 3.89 -15.22
N GLN A 194 9.69 4.79 -15.68
CA GLN A 194 9.36 5.68 -16.81
C GLN A 194 9.07 4.90 -18.10
N GLU A 195 9.81 3.84 -18.38
CA GLU A 195 9.63 3.04 -19.58
C GLU A 195 8.39 2.14 -19.50
N TYR A 196 8.18 1.44 -18.39
CA TYR A 196 7.17 0.39 -18.24
C TYR A 196 5.83 0.85 -17.66
N ILE A 197 5.80 1.93 -16.91
CA ILE A 197 4.58 2.56 -16.41
C ILE A 197 4.39 3.93 -17.04
N GLY A 198 5.31 4.87 -16.80
CA GLY A 198 5.40 6.18 -17.46
C GLY A 198 4.16 7.07 -17.32
N LYS A 199 3.39 6.91 -16.24
CA LYS A 199 2.15 7.66 -16.02
C LYS A 199 2.31 8.63 -14.85
N ASP A 200 1.59 9.75 -14.92
CA ASP A 200 1.40 10.60 -13.76
C ASP A 200 0.40 9.93 -12.79
N LEU A 201 0.93 9.21 -11.82
CA LEU A 201 0.12 8.48 -10.86
C LEU A 201 -0.53 9.40 -9.81
N LYS A 202 -0.04 10.63 -9.66
CA LYS A 202 -0.60 11.59 -8.69
C LYS A 202 -1.86 12.26 -9.21
N ASN A 203 -1.89 12.62 -10.50
CA ASN A 203 -2.99 13.40 -11.09
C ASN A 203 -3.83 12.59 -12.09
N GLY A 204 -3.39 11.39 -12.46
CA GLY A 204 -4.03 10.56 -13.50
C GLY A 204 -5.18 9.67 -13.01
N TYR A 205 -5.50 9.67 -11.72
CA TYR A 205 -6.50 8.77 -11.12
C TYR A 205 -7.42 9.51 -10.17
N ALA A 206 -8.69 9.15 -10.18
CA ALA A 206 -9.68 9.57 -9.18
C ALA A 206 -9.99 8.38 -8.25
N LEU A 207 -9.97 8.62 -6.95
CA LEU A 207 -10.38 7.65 -5.96
C LEU A 207 -11.86 7.88 -5.63
N LEU A 208 -12.66 6.82 -5.70
CA LEU A 208 -14.08 6.85 -5.42
C LEU A 208 -14.37 5.99 -4.19
N MET A 209 -15.33 6.40 -3.39
CA MET A 209 -15.79 5.64 -2.23
C MET A 209 -17.30 5.66 -2.11
N ASN A 210 -17.88 4.60 -1.59
CA ASN A 210 -19.28 4.58 -1.16
C ASN A 210 -19.34 4.55 0.37
N ASP A 211 -19.45 5.73 0.97
CA ASP A 211 -19.68 5.91 2.40
C ASP A 211 -21.04 6.56 2.64
N PRO A 212 -22.08 5.78 2.97
CA PRO A 212 -23.43 6.31 3.18
C PRO A 212 -23.59 7.11 4.48
N SER A 213 -22.57 7.15 5.35
CA SER A 213 -22.58 7.98 6.57
C SER A 213 -22.26 9.45 6.29
N ARG A 214 -21.76 9.75 5.07
CA ARG A 214 -21.33 11.09 4.65
C ARG A 214 -22.11 11.55 3.42
N GLU A 215 -22.14 12.86 3.17
CA GLU A 215 -22.78 13.42 1.99
C GLU A 215 -22.13 12.87 0.70
N TYR A 216 -22.98 12.47 -0.24
CA TYR A 216 -22.52 12.11 -1.58
C TYR A 216 -22.15 13.33 -2.41
N TYR A 217 -21.37 13.12 -3.46
CA TYR A 217 -20.85 14.13 -4.39
C TYR A 217 -19.97 15.18 -3.71
N LYS A 218 -19.29 14.78 -2.65
CA LYS A 218 -18.31 15.59 -1.92
C LYS A 218 -16.94 14.94 -1.97
N LEU A 219 -15.93 15.80 -1.96
CA LEU A 219 -14.53 15.39 -1.79
C LEU A 219 -14.20 15.32 -0.30
N TYR A 220 -13.59 14.22 0.12
CA TYR A 220 -13.11 14.00 1.47
C TYR A 220 -11.64 13.65 1.45
N GLU A 221 -10.93 14.10 2.46
CA GLU A 221 -9.54 13.74 2.75
C GLU A 221 -9.47 13.12 4.15
N ILE A 222 -8.68 12.05 4.28
CA ILE A 222 -8.39 11.44 5.58
C ILE A 222 -7.01 11.91 6.01
N ASP A 223 -7.01 12.76 7.03
CA ASP A 223 -5.78 13.33 7.55
C ASP A 223 -4.83 12.25 8.05
N PHE A 224 -3.54 12.41 7.72
CA PHE A 224 -2.45 11.52 8.06
C PHE A 224 -2.56 10.08 7.49
N ASP A 225 -3.57 9.76 6.68
CA ASP A 225 -3.67 8.49 5.97
C ASP A 225 -2.85 8.55 4.67
N ARG A 226 -1.55 8.41 4.83
CA ARG A 226 -0.54 8.38 3.79
C ARG A 226 0.63 7.47 4.17
N HIS A 227 1.36 6.97 3.19
CA HIS A 227 2.50 6.08 3.41
C HIS A 227 3.79 6.87 3.63
N VAL A 228 4.03 7.84 2.78
CA VAL A 228 5.20 8.73 2.81
C VAL A 228 4.87 9.97 3.63
N TYR A 229 5.80 10.44 4.46
CA TYR A 229 5.53 11.60 5.33
C TYR A 229 5.11 12.85 4.55
N ASP A 230 5.83 13.16 3.47
CA ASP A 230 5.55 14.27 2.53
C ASP A 230 4.67 13.83 1.34
N GLY A 231 4.01 12.68 1.46
CA GLY A 231 3.16 12.12 0.43
C GLY A 231 1.71 12.62 0.48
N THR A 232 0.87 11.98 -0.31
CA THR A 232 -0.52 12.35 -0.53
C THR A 232 -1.44 11.66 0.48
N ASN A 233 -2.21 12.43 1.25
CA ASN A 233 -3.29 11.88 2.08
C ASN A 233 -4.34 11.17 1.20
N TRP A 234 -4.96 10.14 1.74
CA TRP A 234 -6.05 9.48 1.05
C TRP A 234 -7.23 10.44 0.87
N THR A 235 -7.48 10.78 -0.38
CA THR A 235 -8.54 11.70 -0.81
C THR A 235 -9.49 10.96 -1.73
N TYR A 236 -10.80 11.09 -1.55
CA TYR A 236 -11.80 10.41 -2.38
C TYR A 236 -13.04 11.25 -2.62
N VAL A 237 -13.70 11.01 -3.74
CA VAL A 237 -15.06 11.50 -4.01
C VAL A 237 -16.05 10.46 -3.50
N ASN A 238 -16.94 10.87 -2.59
CA ASN A 238 -17.98 9.99 -2.08
C ASN A 238 -19.18 9.96 -3.04
N LEU A 239 -19.51 8.76 -3.54
CA LEU A 239 -20.57 8.55 -4.52
C LEU A 239 -21.55 7.45 -4.10
N PRO A 240 -22.81 7.50 -4.56
CA PRO A 240 -23.72 6.36 -4.50
C PRO A 240 -23.10 5.13 -5.18
N ILE A 241 -23.43 3.94 -4.67
CA ILE A 241 -22.86 2.70 -5.23
C ILE A 241 -23.24 2.47 -6.68
N GLU A 242 -24.39 2.95 -7.10
CA GLU A 242 -24.86 2.77 -8.49
C GLU A 242 -23.98 3.57 -9.46
N ASP A 243 -23.61 4.81 -9.13
CA ASP A 243 -22.69 5.62 -9.93
C ASP A 243 -21.32 4.95 -10.07
N ILE A 244 -20.80 4.40 -8.96
CA ILE A 244 -19.52 3.67 -8.97
C ILE A 244 -19.61 2.42 -9.87
N LYS A 245 -20.72 1.68 -9.83
CA LYS A 245 -20.94 0.53 -10.72
C LYS A 245 -20.97 0.93 -12.19
N GLU A 246 -21.65 2.02 -12.54
CA GLU A 246 -21.69 2.52 -13.90
C GLU A 246 -20.31 2.91 -14.42
N MET A 247 -19.51 3.61 -13.61
CA MET A 247 -18.14 3.96 -13.94
C MET A 247 -17.23 2.72 -14.08
N ALA A 248 -17.40 1.73 -13.19
CA ALA A 248 -16.66 0.47 -13.26
C ALA A 248 -17.01 -0.31 -14.56
N ILE A 249 -18.29 -0.38 -14.91
CA ILE A 249 -18.75 -1.03 -16.15
C ILE A 249 -18.17 -0.31 -17.37
N ALA A 250 -18.18 1.02 -17.39
CA ALA A 250 -17.62 1.82 -18.47
C ALA A 250 -16.10 1.54 -18.63
N SER A 251 -15.34 1.54 -17.54
CA SER A 251 -13.91 1.24 -17.56
C SER A 251 -13.61 -0.17 -18.08
N ILE A 252 -14.37 -1.17 -17.65
CA ILE A 252 -14.19 -2.56 -18.14
C ILE A 252 -14.52 -2.65 -19.64
N LYS A 253 -15.59 -1.98 -20.11
CA LYS A 253 -15.92 -1.94 -21.54
C LYS A 253 -14.83 -1.26 -22.38
N ASP A 254 -14.14 -0.28 -21.80
CA ASP A 254 -12.98 0.40 -22.41
C ASP A 254 -11.67 -0.38 -22.23
N SER A 255 -11.73 -1.64 -21.78
CA SER A 255 -10.57 -2.49 -21.52
C SER A 255 -9.58 -1.92 -20.50
N THR A 256 -10.07 -1.08 -19.58
CA THR A 256 -9.27 -0.49 -18.51
C THR A 256 -9.46 -1.29 -17.22
N MET A 257 -8.36 -1.79 -16.66
CA MET A 257 -8.36 -2.53 -15.40
C MET A 257 -8.51 -1.56 -14.22
N LEU A 258 -9.32 -1.95 -13.23
CA LEU A 258 -9.60 -1.15 -12.04
C LEU A 258 -8.80 -1.63 -10.84
N TYR A 259 -8.34 -0.68 -10.03
CA TYR A 259 -7.96 -0.91 -8.64
C TYR A 259 -9.22 -0.74 -7.79
N PHE A 260 -9.62 -1.76 -7.04
CA PHE A 260 -10.75 -1.63 -6.12
C PHE A 260 -10.56 -2.47 -4.86
N SER A 261 -11.20 -2.05 -3.76
CA SER A 261 -11.31 -2.79 -2.53
C SER A 261 -12.74 -2.75 -2.00
N CYS A 262 -13.18 -3.80 -1.33
CA CYS A 262 -14.48 -3.88 -0.71
C CYS A 262 -14.46 -4.80 0.51
N ASP A 263 -15.45 -4.65 1.42
CA ASP A 263 -15.68 -5.60 2.50
C ASP A 263 -16.33 -6.88 1.92
N VAL A 264 -15.57 -7.96 1.89
CA VAL A 264 -16.04 -9.27 1.41
C VAL A 264 -16.32 -10.25 2.54
N GLY A 265 -15.91 -9.95 3.77
CA GLY A 265 -15.86 -10.92 4.87
C GLY A 265 -17.22 -11.44 5.32
N LYS A 266 -18.27 -10.62 5.20
CA LYS A 266 -19.60 -10.92 5.75
C LYS A 266 -20.46 -11.82 4.87
N PHE A 267 -20.24 -11.79 3.55
CA PHE A 267 -21.09 -12.47 2.56
C PHE A 267 -20.29 -13.40 1.65
N PHE A 268 -19.08 -13.75 2.04
CA PHE A 268 -18.14 -14.52 1.24
C PHE A 268 -18.05 -15.96 1.71
N ASP A 269 -18.56 -16.89 0.89
CA ASP A 269 -18.25 -18.30 1.04
C ASP A 269 -16.97 -18.65 0.26
N ARG A 270 -15.88 -18.80 0.98
CA ARG A 270 -14.57 -19.13 0.40
C ARG A 270 -14.54 -20.49 -0.28
N SER A 271 -15.33 -21.45 0.21
CA SER A 271 -15.34 -22.82 -0.31
C SER A 271 -15.98 -22.90 -1.70
N ARG A 272 -16.93 -22.03 -1.96
CA ARG A 272 -17.67 -21.94 -3.23
C ARG A 272 -17.22 -20.79 -4.12
N GLY A 273 -16.40 -19.85 -3.59
CA GLY A 273 -16.02 -18.64 -4.29
C GLY A 273 -17.21 -17.70 -4.58
N MET A 274 -18.21 -17.70 -3.70
CA MET A 274 -19.46 -16.94 -3.89
C MET A 274 -19.54 -15.76 -2.94
N LEU A 275 -20.00 -14.62 -3.47
CA LEU A 275 -20.41 -13.44 -2.72
C LEU A 275 -21.92 -13.26 -2.96
N ASP A 276 -22.74 -13.51 -1.94
CA ASP A 276 -24.19 -13.41 -2.04
C ASP A 276 -24.77 -12.87 -0.72
N VAL A 277 -25.52 -11.78 -0.81
CA VAL A 277 -26.18 -11.17 0.36
C VAL A 277 -27.25 -12.07 0.99
N ASN A 278 -27.79 -13.01 0.24
CA ASN A 278 -28.82 -13.96 0.68
C ASN A 278 -28.22 -15.34 1.08
N TYR A 279 -26.91 -15.51 1.02
CA TYR A 279 -26.24 -16.78 1.32
C TYR A 279 -26.48 -17.25 2.75
N PHE A 280 -26.57 -16.32 3.70
CA PHE A 280 -26.83 -16.61 5.10
C PHE A 280 -28.28 -16.24 5.46
N ASP A 281 -29.17 -17.24 5.41
CA ASP A 281 -30.56 -17.07 5.87
C ASP A 281 -30.65 -17.21 7.39
N TYR A 282 -30.36 -16.11 8.08
CA TYR A 282 -30.44 -16.06 9.52
C TYR A 282 -31.88 -16.20 10.05
N GLY A 283 -32.89 -15.82 9.25
CA GLY A 283 -34.28 -16.00 9.59
C GLY A 283 -34.63 -17.46 9.79
N SER A 284 -34.29 -18.31 8.82
CA SER A 284 -34.52 -19.76 8.90
C SER A 284 -33.59 -20.44 9.91
N LEU A 285 -32.33 -19.99 10.04
CA LEU A 285 -31.35 -20.62 10.91
C LEU A 285 -31.54 -20.28 12.39
N LEU A 286 -31.79 -19.00 12.70
CA LEU A 286 -31.80 -18.47 14.07
C LEU A 286 -33.17 -17.96 14.54
N GLY A 287 -34.19 -17.98 13.67
CA GLY A 287 -35.50 -17.42 13.95
C GLY A 287 -35.53 -15.89 14.13
N THR A 288 -34.49 -15.19 13.66
CA THR A 288 -34.38 -13.74 13.79
C THR A 288 -33.75 -13.11 12.54
N THR A 289 -33.94 -11.82 12.36
CA THR A 289 -33.33 -11.04 11.25
C THR A 289 -32.42 -9.97 11.81
N PHE A 290 -31.34 -9.66 11.07
CA PHE A 290 -30.44 -8.56 11.37
C PHE A 290 -30.76 -7.40 10.43
N GLY A 291 -31.67 -6.53 10.86
CA GLY A 291 -32.31 -5.51 10.04
C GLY A 291 -31.54 -4.19 9.91
N MET A 292 -30.35 -4.05 10.51
CA MET A 292 -29.55 -2.82 10.36
C MET A 292 -29.07 -2.66 8.91
N ASP A 293 -29.35 -1.53 8.31
CA ASP A 293 -28.78 -1.15 7.02
C ASP A 293 -27.28 -0.76 7.14
N LYS A 294 -26.63 -0.51 5.99
CA LYS A 294 -25.22 -0.15 5.96
C LYS A 294 -24.92 1.13 6.76
N LYS A 295 -25.79 2.14 6.66
CA LYS A 295 -25.62 3.41 7.38
C LYS A 295 -25.72 3.24 8.89
N GLN A 296 -26.59 2.37 9.35
CA GLN A 296 -26.77 2.08 10.78
C GLN A 296 -25.64 1.25 11.38
N ARG A 297 -24.85 0.55 10.53
CA ARG A 297 -23.71 -0.28 10.96
C ARG A 297 -22.39 0.45 10.98
N ILE A 298 -22.32 1.63 10.39
CA ILE A 298 -21.16 2.52 10.39
C ILE A 298 -21.32 3.52 11.54
#